data_1a6010bdd8e9f7de2b20d6637141f3fd
#
_entry.id   1a6010bdd8e9f7de2b20d6637141f3fd
#
_cell.length_a   1.000
_cell.length_b   1.000
_cell.length_c   1.000
_cell.angle_alpha   90.00
_cell.angle_beta   90.00
_cell.angle_gamma   90.00
#
_symmetry.space_group_name_H-M   'P 1'
#
loop_
_entity.id
_entity.type
_entity.pdbx_description
1 polymer ?
#
loop_
_entity_poly.entity_id
_entity_poly.type
_entity_poly.pdbx_seq_one_letter_code
_entity_poly.pdbx_strand_id
1 'polypeptide(L)'
;MTDWSHYDESDAKVRPSRSSRPRSKRRPAHNDAIDGTVVIVDRGRYTVLTDAGPIVMAVKARELGRRGLVVGDRIGLVGDASGTPDTLARIVRRDERVNSLRRTADDTDAAERVVVANADQLAIIAAVADPEPNPRIIDRCLVAAFDARMRALLVLTKADLTTADAMRALYEPLGVTVIETSVKRAGGPEADPGFHLLRTELVDSKTVFVGPSGVGKSTLVNALAPAAGRAVGRVNDVTGRGRHTSTSSLMLEVPSGGWIIDTPGIRSFGLAHVDPEHMMSAFPDVADYEAEHCPRGCTHLSAEDGCKLDDWVGDNPDRAIKLDSIRRLLISRASGDGY
;
A
#
# COMPACT_ATOMS: atom_id res chain seq x y z
N MET A 1 54.58 38.40 -6.29
CA MET A 1 54.98 37.00 -6.59
C MET A 1 55.45 36.39 -5.29
N THR A 2 54.74 35.49 -4.72
CA THR A 2 55.10 34.82 -3.46
C THR A 2 56.10 33.75 -3.80
N ASP A 3 57.29 33.84 -3.24
CA ASP A 3 58.39 32.89 -3.44
C ASP A 3 58.12 31.60 -2.64
N TRP A 4 57.95 30.48 -3.33
CA TRP A 4 57.67 29.17 -2.78
C TRP A 4 58.93 28.30 -2.66
N SER A 5 60.15 28.87 -2.86
CA SER A 5 61.39 28.10 -2.91
C SER A 5 61.88 27.58 -1.56
N HIS A 6 61.19 27.85 -0.46
CA HIS A 6 61.56 27.43 0.89
C HIS A 6 60.75 26.26 1.46
N TYR A 7 59.85 25.64 0.67
CA TYR A 7 59.11 24.45 1.13
C TYR A 7 59.77 23.20 0.61
N ASP A 8 60.29 22.39 1.54
CA ASP A 8 60.84 21.05 1.28
C ASP A 8 59.78 19.98 1.54
N GLU A 9 59.88 18.80 0.91
CA GLU A 9 58.98 17.65 1.12
C GLU A 9 58.85 17.25 2.60
N SER A 10 59.81 17.60 3.45
CA SER A 10 59.76 17.40 4.89
C SER A 10 58.72 18.26 5.63
N ASP A 11 58.26 19.36 5.02
CA ASP A 11 57.27 20.27 5.58
C ASP A 11 55.82 19.76 5.36
N ALA A 12 55.63 18.74 4.51
CA ALA A 12 54.37 18.11 4.30
C ALA A 12 53.92 17.29 5.53
N LYS A 13 53.16 17.91 6.42
CA LYS A 13 52.50 17.16 7.50
C LYS A 13 51.48 16.20 6.88
N VAL A 14 51.94 15.01 6.49
CA VAL A 14 51.08 13.91 6.12
C VAL A 14 50.26 13.52 7.37
N ARG A 15 48.98 13.90 7.40
CA ARG A 15 48.06 13.35 8.39
C ARG A 15 48.08 11.84 8.21
N PRO A 16 48.44 11.04 9.24
CA PRO A 16 48.32 9.60 9.13
C PRO A 16 46.90 9.27 8.71
N SER A 17 46.77 8.49 7.64
CA SER A 17 45.46 7.98 7.22
C SER A 17 44.82 7.33 8.46
N ARG A 18 43.66 7.78 8.87
CA ARG A 18 42.90 7.08 9.91
C ARG A 18 42.86 5.62 9.46
N SER A 19 43.55 4.75 10.17
CA SER A 19 43.56 3.33 9.89
C SER A 19 42.10 2.90 9.77
N SER A 20 41.66 2.61 8.54
CA SER A 20 40.34 1.99 8.31
C SER A 20 40.46 0.62 8.96
N ARG A 21 39.95 0.46 10.18
CA ARG A 21 39.67 -0.87 10.74
C ARG A 21 38.93 -1.64 9.65
N PRO A 22 39.39 -2.85 9.27
CA PRO A 22 38.68 -3.67 8.32
C PRO A 22 37.24 -3.78 8.81
N ARG A 23 36.31 -3.21 8.10
CA ARG A 23 34.88 -3.40 8.41
C ARG A 23 34.62 -4.87 8.20
N SER A 24 34.49 -5.64 9.29
CA SER A 24 34.08 -7.03 9.18
C SER A 24 32.77 -7.05 8.42
N LYS A 25 32.72 -7.76 7.31
CA LYS A 25 31.49 -7.96 6.52
C LYS A 25 30.48 -8.88 7.25
N ARG A 26 30.83 -9.42 8.40
CA ARG A 26 29.95 -10.23 9.23
C ARG A 26 28.94 -9.30 9.91
N ARG A 27 27.72 -9.29 9.39
CA ARG A 27 26.59 -8.71 10.09
C ARG A 27 26.29 -9.58 11.30
N PRO A 28 26.06 -9.00 12.50
CA PRO A 28 25.56 -9.76 13.64
C PRO A 28 24.26 -10.46 13.24
N ALA A 29 24.06 -11.68 13.66
CA ALA A 29 22.86 -12.45 13.32
C ALA A 29 21.62 -11.93 14.02
N HIS A 30 21.78 -11.13 15.10
CA HIS A 30 20.69 -10.56 15.91
C HIS A 30 19.57 -11.58 16.24
N ASN A 31 19.97 -12.78 16.67
CA ASN A 31 19.05 -13.88 16.99
C ASN A 31 18.16 -13.59 18.21
N ASP A 32 18.53 -12.59 18.99
CA ASP A 32 17.86 -12.06 20.19
C ASP A 32 16.96 -10.85 19.88
N ALA A 33 16.79 -10.51 18.61
CA ALA A 33 15.95 -9.39 18.21
C ALA A 33 14.49 -9.67 18.52
N ILE A 34 13.78 -8.67 19.07
CA ILE A 34 12.36 -8.70 19.33
C ILE A 34 11.61 -8.40 18.03
N ASP A 35 10.72 -9.27 17.63
CA ASP A 35 9.94 -9.11 16.41
C ASP A 35 8.78 -8.14 16.57
N GLY A 36 8.45 -7.44 15.49
CA GLY A 36 7.35 -6.51 15.45
C GLY A 36 7.01 -6.03 14.05
N THR A 37 5.94 -5.25 13.97
CA THR A 37 5.43 -4.66 12.71
C THR A 37 5.52 -3.14 12.76
N VAL A 38 6.00 -2.52 11.69
CA VAL A 38 6.02 -1.06 11.56
C VAL A 38 4.60 -0.56 11.35
N VAL A 39 4.08 0.25 12.28
CA VAL A 39 2.72 0.80 12.24
C VAL A 39 2.68 2.27 11.84
N ILE A 40 3.76 3.04 12.06
CA ILE A 40 3.90 4.43 11.60
C ILE A 40 5.32 4.67 11.12
N VAL A 41 5.46 5.45 10.04
CA VAL A 41 6.74 5.95 9.54
C VAL A 41 6.71 7.48 9.54
N ASP A 42 7.58 8.13 10.31
CA ASP A 42 7.71 9.58 10.35
C ASP A 42 9.19 10.02 10.31
N ARG A 43 9.64 10.56 9.16
CA ARG A 43 10.96 11.21 8.97
C ARG A 43 12.14 10.46 9.60
N GLY A 44 12.20 9.14 9.37
CA GLY A 44 13.29 8.29 9.87
C GLY A 44 13.11 7.77 11.29
N ARG A 45 12.00 8.08 11.94
CA ARG A 45 11.49 7.42 13.16
C ARG A 45 10.38 6.47 12.79
N TYR A 46 10.30 5.38 13.50
CA TYR A 46 9.36 4.30 13.27
C TYR A 46 8.63 3.99 14.57
N THR A 47 7.31 3.91 14.51
CA THR A 47 6.53 3.31 15.58
C THR A 47 6.31 1.85 15.22
N VAL A 48 6.61 0.97 16.14
CA VAL A 48 6.57 -0.47 15.95
C VAL A 48 5.65 -1.08 17.01
N LEU A 49 4.70 -1.88 16.58
CA LEU A 49 3.96 -2.79 17.44
C LEU A 49 4.77 -4.08 17.55
N THR A 50 5.24 -4.40 18.76
CA THR A 50 5.94 -5.68 19.00
C THR A 50 4.94 -6.83 19.09
N ASP A 51 5.38 -8.05 18.82
CA ASP A 51 4.52 -9.23 18.92
C ASP A 51 4.08 -9.52 20.39
N ALA A 52 4.82 -8.97 21.35
CA ALA A 52 4.46 -9.02 22.77
C ALA A 52 3.40 -7.98 23.17
N GLY A 53 3.01 -7.06 22.27
CA GLY A 53 1.98 -6.04 22.47
C GLY A 53 2.46 -4.61 22.70
N PRO A 54 3.62 -4.32 23.32
CA PRO A 54 4.07 -2.94 23.49
C PRO A 54 4.31 -2.20 22.18
N ILE A 55 3.94 -0.91 22.17
CA ILE A 55 4.26 0.00 21.06
C ILE A 55 5.60 0.69 21.41
N VAL A 56 6.56 0.60 20.49
CA VAL A 56 7.93 1.03 20.70
C VAL A 56 8.34 2.05 19.63
N MET A 57 9.03 3.11 20.09
CA MET A 57 9.70 4.03 19.16
C MET A 57 11.06 3.47 18.75
N ALA A 58 11.37 3.51 17.46
CA ALA A 58 12.60 2.95 16.94
C ALA A 58 13.24 3.80 15.84
N VAL A 59 14.55 3.61 15.65
CA VAL A 59 15.31 4.15 14.52
C VAL A 59 15.96 3.03 13.74
N LYS A 60 16.15 3.24 12.46
CA LYS A 60 16.79 2.27 11.58
C LYS A 60 18.31 2.19 11.84
N ALA A 61 18.83 0.99 12.01
CA ALA A 61 20.26 0.75 12.09
C ALA A 61 20.95 1.09 10.76
N ARG A 62 22.21 1.56 10.83
CA ARG A 62 22.99 1.91 9.64
C ARG A 62 23.24 0.72 8.71
N GLU A 63 23.27 -0.48 9.26
CA GLU A 63 23.49 -1.75 8.56
C GLU A 63 22.37 -2.08 7.56
N LEU A 64 21.17 -1.58 7.77
CA LEU A 64 20.02 -1.72 6.83
C LEU A 64 20.20 -0.84 5.59
N GLY A 65 21.19 0.04 5.57
CA GLY A 65 21.54 0.86 4.40
C GLY A 65 20.43 1.82 3.97
N ARG A 66 20.33 2.07 2.66
CA ARG A 66 19.34 3.00 2.09
C ARG A 66 17.95 2.40 1.93
N ARG A 67 17.75 1.11 2.20
CA ARG A 67 16.44 0.47 2.05
C ARG A 67 15.41 1.13 2.96
N GLY A 68 14.37 1.68 2.36
CA GLY A 68 13.24 2.29 3.08
C GLY A 68 12.45 1.22 3.84
N LEU A 69 12.02 1.56 5.05
CA LEU A 69 11.00 0.82 5.77
C LEU A 69 9.67 1.53 5.56
N VAL A 70 8.61 0.75 5.43
CA VAL A 70 7.25 1.24 5.23
C VAL A 70 6.30 0.61 6.25
N VAL A 71 5.10 1.13 6.36
CA VAL A 71 4.04 0.53 7.18
C VAL A 71 3.77 -0.89 6.71
N GLY A 72 3.62 -1.82 7.66
CA GLY A 72 3.44 -3.24 7.41
C GLY A 72 4.74 -4.06 7.31
N ASP A 73 5.93 -3.43 7.27
CA ASP A 73 7.20 -4.18 7.32
C ASP A 73 7.33 -4.95 8.63
N ARG A 74 7.68 -6.25 8.53
CA ARG A 74 8.11 -7.09 9.65
C ARG A 74 9.59 -6.82 9.91
N ILE A 75 9.94 -6.60 11.18
CA ILE A 75 11.28 -6.15 11.57
C ILE A 75 11.72 -6.79 12.89
N GLY A 76 13.03 -6.81 13.12
CA GLY A 76 13.62 -7.17 14.40
C GLY A 76 14.22 -5.95 15.09
N LEU A 77 13.92 -5.80 16.37
CA LEU A 77 14.36 -4.72 17.26
C LEU A 77 15.43 -5.20 18.24
N VAL A 78 16.38 -4.32 18.55
CA VAL A 78 17.30 -4.47 19.69
C VAL A 78 17.33 -3.19 20.50
N GLY A 79 17.76 -3.30 21.76
CA GLY A 79 17.80 -2.19 22.72
C GLY A 79 16.54 -2.16 23.56
N ASP A 80 16.17 -0.97 24.05
CA ASP A 80 15.00 -0.85 24.93
C ASP A 80 13.69 -0.92 24.13
N ALA A 81 13.01 -2.05 24.23
CA ALA A 81 11.73 -2.32 23.61
C ALA A 81 10.58 -2.33 24.66
N SER A 82 10.74 -1.66 25.78
CA SER A 82 9.71 -1.56 26.84
C SER A 82 8.50 -0.72 26.42
N GLY A 83 8.68 0.20 25.46
CA GLY A 83 7.64 1.16 25.05
C GLY A 83 7.43 2.29 26.07
N THR A 84 8.35 2.46 27.04
CA THR A 84 8.30 3.59 27.96
C THR A 84 8.61 4.91 27.25
N PRO A 85 8.04 6.06 27.68
CA PRO A 85 8.38 7.35 27.11
C PRO A 85 9.89 7.60 27.07
N ASP A 86 10.38 8.27 26.03
CA ASP A 86 11.79 8.63 25.82
C ASP A 86 12.75 7.45 25.57
N THR A 87 12.26 6.22 25.48
CA THR A 87 13.07 5.08 25.02
C THR A 87 13.11 4.99 23.49
N LEU A 88 14.22 4.51 22.97
CA LEU A 88 14.45 4.40 21.54
C LEU A 88 15.14 3.08 21.19
N ALA A 89 14.39 2.17 20.59
CA ALA A 89 14.94 0.92 20.08
C ALA A 89 15.63 1.12 18.73
N ARG A 90 16.30 0.07 18.26
CA ARG A 90 16.98 0.07 16.96
C ARG A 90 16.48 -1.10 16.10
N ILE A 91 16.01 -0.80 14.89
CA ILE A 91 15.63 -1.79 13.90
C ILE A 91 16.89 -2.31 13.24
N VAL A 92 17.18 -3.60 13.40
CA VAL A 92 18.43 -4.26 12.93
C VAL A 92 18.15 -5.25 11.80
N ARG A 93 16.93 -5.73 11.67
CA ARG A 93 16.49 -6.67 10.64
C ARG A 93 15.19 -6.18 10.01
N ARG A 94 15.04 -6.36 8.70
CA ARG A 94 13.77 -6.33 7.99
C ARG A 94 13.59 -7.69 7.33
N ASP A 95 12.48 -8.32 7.59
CA ASP A 95 12.14 -9.60 7.01
C ASP A 95 11.76 -9.45 5.52
N GLU A 96 11.75 -10.55 4.78
CA GLU A 96 11.31 -10.53 3.41
C GLU A 96 9.81 -10.19 3.36
N ARG A 97 9.45 -9.36 2.41
CA ARG A 97 8.05 -8.96 2.21
C ARG A 97 7.32 -10.05 1.45
N VAL A 98 6.15 -10.45 1.95
CA VAL A 98 5.24 -11.36 1.24
C VAL A 98 4.70 -10.65 -0.01
N ASN A 99 4.31 -9.38 0.16
CA ASN A 99 3.88 -8.52 -0.93
C ASN A 99 4.21 -7.06 -0.64
N SER A 100 4.03 -6.20 -1.64
CA SER A 100 4.22 -4.76 -1.46
C SER A 100 3.38 -3.96 -2.46
N LEU A 101 2.63 -3.00 -1.94
CA LEU A 101 1.96 -2.01 -2.75
C LEU A 101 2.97 -0.93 -3.16
N ARG A 102 3.11 -0.72 -4.46
CA ARG A 102 4.07 0.21 -5.04
C ARG A 102 3.34 1.34 -5.75
N ARG A 103 4.02 2.45 -5.91
CA ARG A 103 3.58 3.52 -6.81
C ARG A 103 4.79 4.14 -7.47
N THR A 104 4.63 4.59 -8.68
CA THR A 104 5.50 5.60 -9.30
C THR A 104 5.02 7.00 -8.89
N ALA A 105 5.89 8.00 -8.96
CA ALA A 105 5.50 9.38 -8.63
C ALA A 105 4.51 9.91 -9.67
N ASP A 106 4.77 9.59 -10.93
CA ASP A 106 3.89 9.71 -12.08
C ASP A 106 4.22 8.57 -13.06
N ASP A 107 3.48 8.43 -14.15
CA ASP A 107 3.71 7.35 -15.13
C ASP A 107 5.00 7.55 -15.95
N THR A 108 5.66 8.69 -15.82
CA THR A 108 6.94 9.01 -16.49
C THR A 108 8.15 8.80 -15.58
N ASP A 109 7.96 8.72 -14.26
CA ASP A 109 9.03 8.46 -13.29
C ASP A 109 9.21 6.96 -13.10
N ALA A 110 10.32 6.43 -13.59
CA ALA A 110 10.71 5.02 -13.40
C ALA A 110 11.05 4.67 -11.95
N ALA A 111 11.08 5.63 -11.03
CA ALA A 111 11.42 5.41 -9.64
C ALA A 111 10.24 4.89 -8.83
N GLU A 112 10.14 3.57 -8.75
CA GLU A 112 9.15 2.90 -7.90
C GLU A 112 9.41 3.14 -6.41
N ARG A 113 8.36 3.42 -5.68
CA ARG A 113 8.39 3.52 -4.22
C ARG A 113 7.40 2.55 -3.60
N VAL A 114 7.88 1.68 -2.75
CA VAL A 114 6.99 0.89 -1.90
C VAL A 114 6.31 1.83 -0.91
N VAL A 115 4.99 1.71 -0.79
CA VAL A 115 4.14 2.53 0.06
C VAL A 115 3.69 1.76 1.29
N VAL A 116 3.28 0.50 1.09
CA VAL A 116 2.82 -0.43 2.12
C VAL A 116 3.42 -1.81 1.84
N ALA A 117 3.69 -2.57 2.87
CA ALA A 117 4.15 -3.96 2.78
C ALA A 117 3.24 -4.90 3.56
N ASN A 118 3.18 -6.16 3.13
CA ASN A 118 2.52 -7.25 3.84
C ASN A 118 1.06 -6.96 4.19
N ALA A 119 0.32 -6.34 3.26
CA ALA A 119 -1.11 -6.13 3.38
C ALA A 119 -1.87 -7.23 2.64
N ASP A 120 -3.03 -7.63 3.19
CA ASP A 120 -3.83 -8.73 2.67
C ASP A 120 -4.79 -8.26 1.58
N GLN A 121 -5.26 -7.00 1.70
CA GLN A 121 -6.26 -6.46 0.78
C GLN A 121 -6.17 -4.94 0.60
N LEU A 122 -6.71 -4.48 -0.52
CA LEU A 122 -6.86 -3.07 -0.88
C LEU A 122 -8.34 -2.70 -0.93
N ALA A 123 -8.80 -1.81 -0.06
CA ALA A 123 -10.12 -1.21 -0.11
C ALA A 123 -10.07 0.10 -0.89
N ILE A 124 -10.71 0.12 -2.04
CA ILE A 124 -10.86 1.29 -2.91
C ILE A 124 -12.12 2.02 -2.48
N ILE A 125 -11.96 3.21 -1.92
CA ILE A 125 -13.07 4.00 -1.40
C ILE A 125 -13.48 5.01 -2.47
N ALA A 126 -14.72 4.89 -2.95
CA ALA A 126 -15.35 5.84 -3.88
C ALA A 126 -16.71 6.26 -3.34
N ALA A 127 -17.21 7.43 -3.73
CA ALA A 127 -18.60 7.79 -3.44
C ALA A 127 -19.48 7.38 -4.61
N VAL A 128 -20.73 6.97 -4.34
CA VAL A 128 -21.71 6.72 -5.42
C VAL A 128 -22.08 8.00 -6.15
N ALA A 129 -22.00 9.14 -5.44
CA ALA A 129 -22.17 10.50 -5.96
C ALA A 129 -21.45 11.51 -5.06
N ASP A 130 -21.20 12.70 -5.58
CA ASP A 130 -20.60 13.86 -4.89
C ASP A 130 -19.30 13.51 -4.08
N PRO A 131 -18.17 13.28 -4.75
CA PRO A 131 -17.97 13.36 -6.20
C PRO A 131 -18.47 12.12 -6.94
N GLU A 132 -18.77 12.25 -8.22
CA GLU A 132 -19.07 11.09 -9.07
C GLU A 132 -17.89 10.11 -9.06
N PRO A 133 -18.18 8.80 -9.05
CA PRO A 133 -17.13 7.80 -9.10
C PRO A 133 -16.39 7.89 -10.44
N ASN A 134 -15.07 7.82 -10.38
CA ASN A 134 -14.22 7.82 -11.56
C ASN A 134 -13.70 6.40 -11.84
N PRO A 135 -14.24 5.69 -12.83
CA PRO A 135 -13.83 4.33 -13.16
C PRO A 135 -12.32 4.20 -13.45
N ARG A 136 -11.70 5.19 -14.09
CA ARG A 136 -10.25 5.15 -14.37
C ARG A 136 -9.41 5.08 -13.09
N ILE A 137 -9.79 5.84 -12.06
CA ILE A 137 -9.09 5.81 -10.77
C ILE A 137 -9.28 4.46 -10.09
N ILE A 138 -10.52 3.92 -10.13
CA ILE A 138 -10.83 2.61 -9.55
C ILE A 138 -10.06 1.52 -10.30
N ASP A 139 -10.07 1.52 -11.62
CA ASP A 139 -9.34 0.57 -12.46
C ASP A 139 -7.83 0.58 -12.13
N ARG A 140 -7.21 1.75 -12.02
CA ARG A 140 -5.78 1.88 -11.65
C ARG A 140 -5.48 1.32 -10.26
N CYS A 141 -6.39 1.51 -9.30
CA CYS A 141 -6.26 0.91 -7.97
C CYS A 141 -6.41 -0.62 -8.02
N LEU A 142 -7.33 -1.14 -8.85
CA LEU A 142 -7.50 -2.59 -9.04
C LEU A 142 -6.27 -3.23 -9.66
N VAL A 143 -5.72 -2.63 -10.73
CA VAL A 143 -4.48 -3.10 -11.36
C VAL A 143 -3.35 -3.16 -10.34
N ALA A 144 -3.18 -2.11 -9.51
CA ALA A 144 -2.16 -2.10 -8.46
C ALA A 144 -2.40 -3.17 -7.37
N ALA A 145 -3.67 -3.46 -7.04
CA ALA A 145 -4.01 -4.52 -6.09
C ALA A 145 -3.67 -5.90 -6.64
N PHE A 146 -4.03 -6.17 -7.89
CA PHE A 146 -3.78 -7.45 -8.56
C PHE A 146 -2.27 -7.69 -8.76
N ASP A 147 -1.52 -6.68 -9.22
CA ASP A 147 -0.05 -6.77 -9.30
C ASP A 147 0.59 -7.08 -7.94
N ALA A 148 0.10 -6.46 -6.88
CA ALA A 148 0.55 -6.70 -5.51
C ALA A 148 0.01 -8.02 -4.91
N ARG A 149 -0.81 -8.79 -5.63
CA ARG A 149 -1.49 -10.01 -5.16
C ARG A 149 -2.31 -9.78 -3.89
N MET A 150 -2.99 -8.64 -3.84
CA MET A 150 -3.91 -8.28 -2.77
C MET A 150 -5.35 -8.52 -3.21
N ARG A 151 -6.21 -8.96 -2.30
CA ARG A 151 -7.66 -8.99 -2.54
C ARG A 151 -8.17 -7.56 -2.68
N ALA A 152 -9.03 -7.32 -3.66
CA ALA A 152 -9.62 -6.00 -3.89
C ALA A 152 -11.03 -5.91 -3.33
N LEU A 153 -11.33 -4.82 -2.62
CA LEU A 153 -12.67 -4.42 -2.19
C LEU A 153 -12.99 -3.07 -2.83
N LEU A 154 -14.17 -2.90 -3.37
CA LEU A 154 -14.71 -1.60 -3.78
C LEU A 154 -15.77 -1.16 -2.76
N VAL A 155 -15.46 -0.12 -1.99
CA VAL A 155 -16.35 0.41 -0.97
C VAL A 155 -16.98 1.70 -1.48
N LEU A 156 -18.26 1.64 -1.78
CA LEU A 156 -19.06 2.74 -2.30
C LEU A 156 -19.76 3.44 -1.15
N THR A 157 -19.26 4.61 -0.81
CA THR A 157 -19.80 5.44 0.27
C THR A 157 -20.95 6.32 -0.23
N LYS A 158 -21.67 6.97 0.71
CA LYS A 158 -22.81 7.85 0.43
C LYS A 158 -23.94 7.13 -0.34
N ALA A 159 -24.12 5.85 -0.06
CA ALA A 159 -25.14 5.01 -0.70
C ALA A 159 -26.60 5.46 -0.43
N ASP A 160 -26.77 6.50 0.38
CA ASP A 160 -28.04 7.21 0.56
C ASP A 160 -28.37 8.19 -0.57
N LEU A 161 -27.41 8.54 -1.45
CA LEU A 161 -27.63 9.53 -2.51
C LEU A 161 -28.17 8.93 -3.80
N THR A 162 -27.72 7.74 -4.19
CA THR A 162 -28.15 7.05 -5.43
C THR A 162 -27.78 5.57 -5.37
N THR A 163 -28.23 4.77 -6.37
CA THR A 163 -27.89 3.35 -6.48
C THR A 163 -26.47 3.15 -7.00
N ALA A 164 -25.89 1.99 -6.69
CA ALA A 164 -24.55 1.60 -7.12
C ALA A 164 -24.54 0.64 -8.32
N ASP A 165 -25.69 0.41 -8.96
CA ASP A 165 -25.88 -0.64 -9.98
C ASP A 165 -24.85 -0.55 -11.11
N ALA A 166 -24.55 0.65 -11.59
CA ALA A 166 -23.55 0.86 -12.64
C ALA A 166 -22.13 0.42 -12.20
N MET A 167 -21.76 0.69 -10.95
CA MET A 167 -20.46 0.29 -10.43
C MET A 167 -20.41 -1.22 -10.18
N ARG A 168 -21.48 -1.82 -9.69
CA ARG A 168 -21.58 -3.28 -9.54
C ARG A 168 -21.40 -3.99 -10.87
N ALA A 169 -22.12 -3.55 -11.91
CA ALA A 169 -22.02 -4.13 -13.25
C ALA A 169 -20.60 -4.07 -13.84
N LEU A 170 -19.81 -3.06 -13.46
CA LEU A 170 -18.43 -2.91 -13.92
C LEU A 170 -17.42 -3.77 -13.16
N TYR A 171 -17.64 -4.04 -11.86
CA TYR A 171 -16.57 -4.57 -11.01
C TYR A 171 -16.86 -5.96 -10.42
N GLU A 172 -18.11 -6.33 -10.21
CA GLU A 172 -18.47 -7.69 -9.75
C GLU A 172 -18.03 -8.80 -10.73
N PRO A 173 -18.08 -8.62 -12.08
CA PRO A 173 -17.58 -9.61 -13.03
C PRO A 173 -16.08 -9.89 -12.91
N LEU A 174 -15.30 -8.93 -12.34
CA LEU A 174 -13.88 -9.10 -12.03
C LEU A 174 -13.62 -9.86 -10.72
N GLY A 175 -14.66 -10.33 -10.03
CA GLY A 175 -14.54 -10.96 -8.71
C GLY A 175 -14.25 -9.96 -7.58
N VAL A 176 -14.48 -8.65 -7.81
CA VAL A 176 -14.30 -7.61 -6.80
C VAL A 176 -15.52 -7.58 -5.89
N THR A 177 -15.32 -7.67 -4.58
CA THR A 177 -16.41 -7.48 -3.61
C THR A 177 -16.80 -6.02 -3.58
N VAL A 178 -18.06 -5.71 -3.96
CA VAL A 178 -18.60 -4.35 -3.94
C VAL A 178 -19.47 -4.17 -2.70
N ILE A 179 -19.15 -3.19 -1.86
CA ILE A 179 -19.83 -2.89 -0.60
C ILE A 179 -20.38 -1.46 -0.66
N GLU A 180 -21.67 -1.30 -0.48
CA GLU A 180 -22.33 0.00 -0.38
C GLU A 180 -22.54 0.38 1.07
N THR A 181 -22.16 1.59 1.47
CA THR A 181 -22.29 2.05 2.86
C THR A 181 -22.61 3.54 2.95
N SER A 182 -23.35 3.92 3.99
CA SER A 182 -23.65 5.30 4.32
C SER A 182 -23.61 5.52 5.83
N VAL A 183 -22.41 5.77 6.36
CA VAL A 183 -22.19 6.02 7.80
C VAL A 183 -22.91 7.25 8.34
N LYS A 184 -23.42 8.13 7.47
CA LYS A 184 -24.20 9.32 7.83
C LYS A 184 -25.73 9.09 7.75
N ARG A 185 -26.16 7.89 7.37
CA ARG A 185 -27.58 7.53 7.34
C ARG A 185 -28.22 7.70 8.72
N ALA A 186 -29.53 7.93 8.74
CA ALA A 186 -30.29 7.97 10.00
C ALA A 186 -30.08 6.67 10.80
N GLY A 187 -29.69 6.79 12.06
CA GLY A 187 -29.30 5.68 12.93
C GLY A 187 -27.79 5.41 12.98
N GLY A 188 -27.01 6.11 12.13
CA GLY A 188 -25.53 6.01 12.12
C GLY A 188 -24.98 4.72 11.51
N PRO A 189 -23.68 4.46 11.66
CA PRO A 189 -23.02 3.32 11.05
C PRO A 189 -23.58 1.96 11.53
N GLU A 190 -23.99 1.87 12.77
CA GLU A 190 -24.55 0.61 13.34
C GLU A 190 -25.94 0.24 12.77
N ALA A 191 -26.60 1.14 12.08
CA ALA A 191 -27.84 0.85 11.36
C ALA A 191 -27.62 0.55 9.86
N ASP A 192 -26.37 0.55 9.39
CA ASP A 192 -26.01 0.36 8.00
C ASP A 192 -25.50 -1.07 7.74
N PRO A 193 -26.27 -1.92 7.00
CA PRO A 193 -25.82 -3.28 6.68
C PRO A 193 -24.48 -3.34 5.96
N GLY A 194 -24.21 -2.39 5.06
CA GLY A 194 -22.95 -2.32 4.33
C GLY A 194 -21.76 -2.03 5.24
N PHE A 195 -21.96 -1.23 6.28
CA PHE A 195 -20.93 -1.00 7.29
C PHE A 195 -20.60 -2.29 8.07
N HIS A 196 -21.62 -3.08 8.42
CA HIS A 196 -21.42 -4.37 9.06
C HIS A 196 -20.71 -5.37 8.15
N LEU A 197 -21.09 -5.41 6.87
CA LEU A 197 -20.41 -6.26 5.88
C LEU A 197 -18.94 -5.86 5.76
N LEU A 198 -18.64 -4.55 5.64
CA LEU A 198 -17.29 -4.06 5.60
C LEU A 198 -16.49 -4.47 6.86
N ARG A 199 -17.07 -4.33 8.04
CA ARG A 199 -16.42 -4.77 9.29
C ARG A 199 -16.07 -6.26 9.27
N THR A 200 -16.94 -7.10 8.71
CA THR A 200 -16.69 -8.54 8.56
C THR A 200 -15.52 -8.80 7.60
N GLU A 201 -15.46 -8.08 6.48
CA GLU A 201 -14.38 -8.20 5.50
C GLU A 201 -13.01 -7.73 6.03
N LEU A 202 -12.99 -6.91 7.08
CA LEU A 202 -11.76 -6.42 7.71
C LEU A 202 -11.19 -7.37 8.77
N VAL A 203 -11.97 -8.32 9.28
CA VAL A 203 -11.54 -9.25 10.34
C VAL A 203 -10.30 -10.01 9.88
N ASP A 204 -9.31 -10.12 10.77
CA ASP A 204 -8.03 -10.81 10.58
C ASP A 204 -7.23 -10.37 9.34
N SER A 205 -7.55 -9.20 8.78
CA SER A 205 -6.92 -8.68 7.57
C SER A 205 -6.24 -7.34 7.81
N LYS A 206 -5.13 -7.10 7.11
CA LYS A 206 -4.48 -5.79 6.98
C LYS A 206 -4.96 -5.15 5.69
N THR A 207 -5.83 -4.17 5.79
CA THR A 207 -6.50 -3.55 4.65
C THR A 207 -5.96 -2.16 4.37
N VAL A 208 -5.42 -1.94 3.19
CA VAL A 208 -5.02 -0.60 2.74
C VAL A 208 -6.23 0.17 2.25
N PHE A 209 -6.46 1.37 2.77
CA PHE A 209 -7.54 2.26 2.33
C PHE A 209 -7.00 3.32 1.39
N VAL A 210 -7.52 3.35 0.16
CA VAL A 210 -7.18 4.35 -0.86
C VAL A 210 -8.43 4.99 -1.41
N GLY A 211 -8.31 6.20 -1.93
CA GLY A 211 -9.42 6.89 -2.56
C GLY A 211 -9.20 8.41 -2.62
N PRO A 212 -9.86 9.08 -3.57
CA PRO A 212 -9.73 10.52 -3.76
C PRO A 212 -10.26 11.33 -2.59
N SER A 213 -10.03 12.63 -2.62
CA SER A 213 -10.55 13.54 -1.60
C SER A 213 -12.08 13.65 -1.71
N GLY A 214 -12.76 13.78 -0.57
CA GLY A 214 -14.21 14.03 -0.53
C GLY A 214 -15.10 12.78 -0.62
N VAL A 215 -14.54 11.60 -0.88
CA VAL A 215 -15.31 10.34 -0.95
C VAL A 215 -15.76 9.78 0.40
N GLY A 216 -15.41 10.41 1.53
CA GLY A 216 -15.81 9.94 2.85
C GLY A 216 -14.83 8.97 3.53
N LYS A 217 -13.63 8.75 2.98
CA LYS A 217 -12.62 7.83 3.54
C LYS A 217 -12.34 8.09 5.01
N SER A 218 -12.04 9.33 5.41
CA SER A 218 -11.75 9.68 6.81
C SER A 218 -12.96 9.48 7.73
N THR A 219 -14.18 9.73 7.22
CA THR A 219 -15.42 9.47 7.98
C THR A 219 -15.57 7.97 8.25
N LEU A 220 -15.31 7.15 7.23
CA LEU A 220 -15.38 5.69 7.32
C LEU A 220 -14.32 5.13 8.27
N VAL A 221 -13.06 5.58 8.14
CA VAL A 221 -11.94 5.19 9.03
C VAL A 221 -12.26 5.55 10.49
N ASN A 222 -12.78 6.75 10.75
CA ASN A 222 -13.15 7.16 12.11
C ASN A 222 -14.30 6.33 12.68
N ALA A 223 -15.24 5.88 11.86
CA ALA A 223 -16.33 5.00 12.30
C ALA A 223 -15.83 3.58 12.60
N LEU A 224 -14.93 3.05 11.76
CA LEU A 224 -14.36 1.71 11.92
C LEU A 224 -13.34 1.61 13.06
N ALA A 225 -12.54 2.65 13.28
CA ALA A 225 -11.49 2.72 14.28
C ALA A 225 -11.59 3.97 15.15
N PRO A 226 -12.64 4.13 15.98
CA PRO A 226 -12.91 5.36 16.75
C PRO A 226 -11.82 5.65 17.80
N ALA A 227 -11.10 4.65 18.25
CA ALA A 227 -9.96 4.80 19.17
C ALA A 227 -8.68 5.29 18.47
N ALA A 228 -8.63 5.30 17.15
CA ALA A 228 -7.48 5.71 16.34
C ALA A 228 -7.03 7.15 16.66
N GLY A 229 -7.96 8.07 16.84
CA GLY A 229 -7.67 9.44 17.26
C GLY A 229 -6.94 9.54 18.60
N ARG A 230 -7.19 8.61 19.54
CA ARG A 230 -6.49 8.52 20.84
C ARG A 230 -5.13 7.82 20.71
N ALA A 231 -5.02 6.80 19.85
CA ALA A 231 -3.75 6.11 19.59
C ALA A 231 -2.77 7.05 18.86
N VAL A 232 -3.25 7.79 17.85
CA VAL A 232 -2.48 8.86 17.19
C VAL A 232 -2.15 10.00 18.16
N GLY A 233 -3.07 10.35 19.07
CA GLY A 233 -2.82 11.31 20.15
C GLY A 233 -1.70 10.84 21.07
N ARG A 234 -1.70 9.59 21.54
CA ARG A 234 -0.62 9.02 22.38
C ARG A 234 0.73 9.01 21.64
N VAL A 235 0.75 8.66 20.35
CA VAL A 235 1.98 8.71 19.54
C VAL A 235 2.44 10.15 19.35
N ASN A 236 1.51 11.10 19.16
CA ASN A 236 1.83 12.53 19.08
C ASN A 236 2.30 13.10 20.41
N ASP A 237 1.76 12.68 21.53
CA ASP A 237 2.21 13.07 22.88
C ASP A 237 3.64 12.57 23.14
N VAL A 238 3.96 11.35 22.71
CA VAL A 238 5.33 10.78 22.79
C VAL A 238 6.28 11.45 21.80
N THR A 239 5.77 11.93 20.64
CA THR A 239 6.59 12.59 19.61
C THR A 239 6.64 14.11 19.73
N GLY A 240 5.86 14.72 20.63
CA GLY A 240 5.81 16.17 20.86
C GLY A 240 5.23 16.99 19.71
N ARG A 241 4.40 16.38 18.82
CA ARG A 241 3.87 17.02 17.61
C ARG A 241 2.35 17.15 17.62
N GLY A 242 1.90 18.33 17.23
CA GLY A 242 0.50 18.68 17.09
C GLY A 242 -0.21 18.00 15.91
N ARG A 243 -1.49 18.08 15.89
CA ARG A 243 -2.58 17.42 15.14
C ARG A 243 -2.52 17.43 13.60
N HIS A 244 -1.49 17.97 12.94
CA HIS A 244 -1.46 18.22 11.50
C HIS A 244 -0.18 17.70 10.82
N THR A 245 -0.08 16.38 10.60
CA THR A 245 0.84 15.84 9.59
C THR A 245 0.13 14.78 8.75
N SER A 246 -0.66 15.25 7.78
CA SER A 246 -1.45 14.47 6.82
C SER A 246 -0.60 13.73 5.74
N THR A 247 0.66 13.39 6.01
CA THR A 247 1.58 12.85 4.99
C THR A 247 2.15 11.47 5.31
N SER A 248 1.89 10.93 6.49
CA SER A 248 2.44 9.62 6.90
C SER A 248 1.37 8.55 6.88
N SER A 249 1.68 7.40 6.26
CA SER A 249 0.83 6.21 6.35
C SER A 249 0.74 5.73 7.80
N LEU A 250 -0.43 5.28 8.20
CA LEU A 250 -0.76 4.92 9.56
C LEU A 250 -1.56 3.62 9.58
N MET A 251 -1.14 2.66 10.40
CA MET A 251 -1.85 1.41 10.62
C MET A 251 -2.66 1.48 11.92
N LEU A 252 -3.95 1.24 11.82
CA LEU A 252 -4.95 1.39 12.87
C LEU A 252 -5.62 0.06 13.17
N GLU A 253 -5.69 -0.31 14.42
CA GLU A 253 -6.44 -1.48 14.86
C GLU A 253 -7.95 -1.22 14.79
N VAL A 254 -8.69 -2.18 14.23
CA VAL A 254 -10.16 -2.17 14.19
C VAL A 254 -10.68 -2.96 15.38
N PRO A 255 -11.58 -2.42 16.21
CA PRO A 255 -12.08 -3.12 17.40
C PRO A 255 -12.74 -4.47 17.13
N SER A 256 -13.27 -4.68 15.93
CA SER A 256 -13.85 -5.97 15.51
C SER A 256 -12.81 -6.99 15.05
N GLY A 257 -11.53 -6.64 15.08
CA GLY A 257 -10.40 -7.42 14.56
C GLY A 257 -9.89 -6.90 13.23
N GLY A 258 -8.59 -7.17 12.95
CA GLY A 258 -7.89 -6.69 11.76
C GLY A 258 -7.36 -5.26 11.85
N TRP A 259 -6.84 -4.76 10.72
CA TRP A 259 -6.09 -3.50 10.65
C TRP A 259 -6.45 -2.70 9.42
N ILE A 260 -6.59 -1.40 9.58
CA ILE A 260 -6.69 -0.44 8.48
C ILE A 260 -5.34 0.26 8.32
N ILE A 261 -4.82 0.32 7.08
CA ILE A 261 -3.67 1.14 6.73
C ILE A 261 -4.19 2.33 5.93
N ASP A 262 -4.30 3.48 6.59
CA ASP A 262 -4.65 4.72 5.92
C ASP A 262 -3.41 5.32 5.26
N THR A 263 -3.54 5.63 3.98
CA THR A 263 -2.46 6.18 3.15
C THR A 263 -2.84 7.58 2.66
N PRO A 264 -2.63 8.63 3.47
CA PRO A 264 -2.96 9.99 3.08
C PRO A 264 -2.25 10.40 1.79
N GLY A 265 -2.99 11.04 0.88
CA GLY A 265 -2.42 11.56 -0.36
C GLY A 265 -2.24 10.54 -1.49
N ILE A 266 -2.54 9.27 -1.30
CA ILE A 266 -2.63 8.32 -2.39
C ILE A 266 -4.04 8.39 -2.97
N ARG A 267 -4.13 9.00 -4.15
CA ARG A 267 -5.38 9.18 -4.89
C ARG A 267 -5.51 8.20 -6.05
N SER A 268 -4.38 7.82 -6.63
CA SER A 268 -4.24 6.84 -7.69
C SER A 268 -2.83 6.25 -7.68
N PHE A 269 -2.60 5.25 -8.50
CA PHE A 269 -1.30 4.61 -8.66
C PHE A 269 -0.79 4.84 -10.08
N GLY A 270 0.49 5.23 -10.22
CA GLY A 270 1.20 5.10 -11.47
C GLY A 270 1.44 3.62 -11.76
N LEU A 271 1.15 3.18 -12.97
CA LEU A 271 1.14 1.77 -13.36
C LEU A 271 2.27 1.36 -14.28
N ALA A 272 3.24 2.23 -14.52
CA ALA A 272 4.35 1.99 -15.46
C ALA A 272 5.16 0.72 -15.14
N HIS A 273 5.16 0.30 -13.87
CA HIS A 273 5.89 -0.87 -13.38
C HIS A 273 5.08 -2.17 -13.41
N VAL A 274 3.77 -2.11 -13.67
CA VAL A 274 2.89 -3.28 -13.57
C VAL A 274 3.12 -4.23 -14.73
N ASP A 275 3.37 -5.50 -14.40
CA ASP A 275 3.47 -6.56 -15.39
C ASP A 275 2.06 -7.05 -15.77
N PRO A 276 1.70 -7.07 -17.08
CA PRO A 276 0.43 -7.63 -17.55
C PRO A 276 0.19 -9.07 -17.10
N GLU A 277 1.23 -9.91 -17.08
CA GLU A 277 1.13 -11.30 -16.65
C GLU A 277 0.70 -11.42 -15.18
N HIS A 278 1.22 -10.54 -14.30
CA HIS A 278 0.78 -10.50 -12.91
C HIS A 278 -0.69 -10.10 -12.80
N MET A 279 -1.14 -9.16 -13.60
CA MET A 279 -2.54 -8.75 -13.61
C MET A 279 -3.45 -9.88 -14.11
N MET A 280 -3.07 -10.58 -15.18
CA MET A 280 -3.83 -11.71 -15.72
C MET A 280 -3.94 -12.87 -14.71
N SER A 281 -2.90 -13.12 -13.92
CA SER A 281 -2.89 -14.16 -12.88
C SER A 281 -3.96 -13.98 -11.80
N ALA A 282 -4.57 -12.78 -11.68
CA ALA A 282 -5.71 -12.53 -10.80
C ALA A 282 -7.02 -13.17 -11.31
N PHE A 283 -7.05 -13.63 -12.57
CA PHE A 283 -8.20 -14.24 -13.23
C PHE A 283 -7.84 -15.64 -13.71
N PRO A 284 -7.75 -16.66 -12.83
CA PRO A 284 -7.21 -17.97 -13.16
C PRO A 284 -7.90 -18.64 -14.34
N ASP A 285 -9.21 -18.53 -14.45
CA ASP A 285 -10.03 -19.08 -15.53
C ASP A 285 -9.69 -18.49 -16.91
N VAL A 286 -9.26 -17.24 -16.97
CA VAL A 286 -8.83 -16.55 -18.17
C VAL A 286 -7.36 -16.83 -18.45
N ALA A 287 -6.51 -16.80 -17.40
CA ALA A 287 -5.08 -17.05 -17.50
C ALA A 287 -4.77 -18.47 -17.98
N ASP A 288 -5.50 -19.48 -17.49
CA ASP A 288 -5.33 -20.87 -17.93
C ASP A 288 -5.67 -21.00 -19.43
N TYR A 289 -6.76 -20.38 -19.89
CA TYR A 289 -7.13 -20.42 -21.31
C TYR A 289 -6.13 -19.67 -22.20
N GLU A 290 -5.70 -18.49 -21.75
CA GLU A 290 -4.70 -17.68 -22.44
C GLU A 290 -3.39 -18.45 -22.67
N ALA A 291 -2.88 -19.10 -21.61
CA ALA A 291 -1.62 -19.83 -21.66
C ALA A 291 -1.61 -20.95 -22.71
N GLU A 292 -2.78 -21.57 -22.97
CA GLU A 292 -2.93 -22.66 -23.91
C GLU A 292 -3.20 -22.20 -25.35
N HIS A 293 -3.89 -21.06 -25.53
CA HIS A 293 -4.50 -20.71 -26.82
C HIS A 293 -3.97 -19.40 -27.43
N CYS A 294 -3.53 -18.43 -26.61
CA CYS A 294 -3.04 -17.17 -27.15
C CYS A 294 -1.62 -17.25 -27.69
N PRO A 295 -1.29 -16.52 -28.75
CA PRO A 295 0.08 -16.44 -29.26
C PRO A 295 1.00 -15.75 -28.23
N ARG A 296 2.28 -16.09 -28.24
CA ARG A 296 3.29 -15.46 -27.37
C ARG A 296 3.34 -13.95 -27.62
N GLY A 297 3.31 -13.17 -26.54
CA GLY A 297 3.34 -11.71 -26.58
C GLY A 297 2.01 -11.09 -26.99
N CYS A 298 0.91 -11.83 -26.87
CA CYS A 298 -0.44 -11.30 -27.06
C CYS A 298 -0.72 -10.17 -26.09
N THR A 299 -1.28 -9.07 -26.58
CA THR A 299 -1.67 -7.93 -25.73
C THR A 299 -3.02 -8.12 -25.03
N HIS A 300 -3.81 -9.09 -25.47
CA HIS A 300 -5.18 -9.41 -25.06
C HIS A 300 -6.20 -8.27 -25.27
N LEU A 301 -5.83 -7.23 -25.99
CA LEU A 301 -6.69 -6.05 -26.18
C LEU A 301 -7.76 -6.27 -27.24
N SER A 302 -7.48 -7.05 -28.28
CA SER A 302 -8.36 -7.20 -29.42
C SER A 302 -8.19 -8.57 -30.10
N ALA A 303 -9.29 -9.11 -30.63
CA ALA A 303 -9.27 -10.30 -31.49
C ALA A 303 -8.50 -10.06 -32.80
N GLU A 304 -8.45 -8.81 -33.28
CA GLU A 304 -7.75 -8.42 -34.52
C GLU A 304 -6.25 -8.65 -34.38
N ASP A 305 -5.70 -8.59 -33.17
CA ASP A 305 -4.29 -8.88 -32.85
C ASP A 305 -4.00 -10.39 -32.71
N GLY A 306 -4.98 -11.25 -33.03
CA GLY A 306 -4.86 -12.70 -32.95
C GLY A 306 -5.14 -13.26 -31.55
N CYS A 307 -5.69 -12.46 -30.63
CA CYS A 307 -6.09 -12.89 -29.31
C CYS A 307 -7.19 -13.95 -29.37
N LYS A 308 -7.07 -15.00 -28.55
CA LYS A 308 -8.03 -16.12 -28.49
C LYS A 308 -9.02 -16.02 -27.33
N LEU A 309 -8.99 -14.95 -26.57
CA LEU A 309 -9.92 -14.76 -25.44
C LEU A 309 -11.38 -14.55 -25.91
N ASP A 310 -11.58 -14.07 -27.14
CA ASP A 310 -12.94 -14.00 -27.70
C ASP A 310 -13.52 -15.40 -27.97
N ASP A 311 -12.65 -16.37 -28.33
CA ASP A 311 -13.04 -17.78 -28.46
C ASP A 311 -13.41 -18.38 -27.07
N TRP A 312 -12.73 -17.95 -25.98
CA TRP A 312 -13.07 -18.34 -24.60
C TRP A 312 -14.43 -17.84 -24.14
N VAL A 313 -14.85 -16.69 -24.65
CA VAL A 313 -16.19 -16.13 -24.35
C VAL A 313 -17.28 -17.05 -24.88
N GLY A 314 -17.17 -17.50 -26.14
CA GLY A 314 -18.22 -18.27 -26.80
C GLY A 314 -19.57 -17.54 -26.73
N ASP A 315 -20.64 -18.29 -26.41
CA ASP A 315 -21.99 -17.73 -26.24
C ASP A 315 -22.33 -17.33 -24.79
N ASN A 316 -21.33 -17.23 -23.92
CA ASN A 316 -21.53 -16.92 -22.50
C ASN A 316 -21.47 -15.40 -22.22
N PRO A 317 -22.62 -14.75 -21.89
CA PRO A 317 -22.66 -13.32 -21.67
C PRO A 317 -21.83 -12.85 -20.45
N ASP A 318 -21.73 -13.67 -19.39
CA ASP A 318 -20.97 -13.31 -18.20
C ASP A 318 -19.47 -13.29 -18.50
N ARG A 319 -18.98 -14.22 -19.35
CA ARG A 319 -17.60 -14.20 -19.85
C ARG A 319 -17.32 -12.99 -20.73
N ALA A 320 -18.28 -12.59 -21.56
CA ALA A 320 -18.15 -11.38 -22.37
C ALA A 320 -17.95 -10.14 -21.49
N ILE A 321 -18.82 -9.94 -20.50
CA ILE A 321 -18.72 -8.81 -19.54
C ILE A 321 -17.39 -8.86 -18.79
N LYS A 322 -16.96 -10.05 -18.37
CA LYS A 322 -15.67 -10.23 -17.67
C LYS A 322 -14.50 -9.87 -18.58
N LEU A 323 -14.46 -10.34 -19.82
CA LEU A 323 -13.40 -10.03 -20.77
C LEU A 323 -13.33 -8.54 -21.09
N ASP A 324 -14.47 -7.89 -21.32
CA ASP A 324 -14.53 -6.43 -21.54
C ASP A 324 -13.96 -5.67 -20.33
N SER A 325 -14.29 -6.12 -19.12
CA SER A 325 -13.77 -5.52 -17.89
C SER A 325 -12.25 -5.71 -17.76
N ILE A 326 -11.72 -6.90 -18.09
CA ILE A 326 -10.26 -7.16 -18.09
C ILE A 326 -9.57 -6.28 -19.14
N ARG A 327 -10.11 -6.18 -20.35
CA ARG A 327 -9.58 -5.32 -21.42
C ARG A 327 -9.53 -3.86 -21.01
N ARG A 328 -10.56 -3.37 -20.31
CA ARG A 328 -10.57 -2.02 -19.74
C ARG A 328 -9.42 -1.81 -18.75
N LEU A 329 -9.11 -2.80 -17.89
CA LEU A 329 -7.98 -2.72 -16.96
C LEU A 329 -6.64 -2.71 -17.71
N LEU A 330 -6.48 -3.54 -18.74
CA LEU A 330 -5.27 -3.57 -19.58
C LEU A 330 -5.05 -2.22 -20.28
N ILE A 331 -6.12 -1.62 -20.80
CA ILE A 331 -6.07 -0.28 -21.40
C ILE A 331 -5.70 0.76 -20.34
N SER A 332 -6.30 0.70 -19.16
CA SER A 332 -6.00 1.63 -18.06
C SER A 332 -4.53 1.57 -17.61
N ARG A 333 -3.92 0.37 -17.65
CA ARG A 333 -2.49 0.19 -17.41
C ARG A 333 -1.63 0.83 -18.51
N ALA A 334 -2.04 0.66 -19.77
CA ALA A 334 -1.28 1.16 -20.92
C ALA A 334 -1.43 2.69 -21.12
N SER A 335 -2.51 3.25 -20.63
CA SER A 335 -2.79 4.70 -20.72
C SER A 335 -2.03 5.41 -19.61
N GLY A 336 -1.00 6.18 -19.96
CA GLY A 336 -0.33 7.09 -19.04
C GLY A 336 -1.31 8.12 -18.45
N ASP A 337 -0.91 8.78 -17.35
CA ASP A 337 -1.69 9.85 -16.71
C ASP A 337 -1.91 11.03 -17.66
N GLY A 338 -2.87 10.90 -18.57
CA GLY A 338 -3.47 12.05 -19.23
C GLY A 338 -4.57 12.61 -18.30
N TYR A 339 -4.22 13.57 -17.45
CA TYR A 339 -5.17 14.48 -16.81
C TYR A 339 -5.63 15.53 -17.81
#